data_c8916962b402b7bfed90c6177ce7a1f1
#
_entry.id   c8916962b402b7bfed90c6177ce7a1f1
#
_cell.length_a   1.000
_cell.length_b   1.000
_cell.length_c   1.000
_cell.angle_alpha   90.00
_cell.angle_beta   90.00
_cell.angle_gamma   90.00
#
_symmetry.space_group_name_H-M   'P 1'
#
loop_
_entity.id
_entity.type
_entity.pdbx_description
1 polymer ?
#
loop_
_entity_poly.entity_id
_entity_poly.type
_entity_poly.pdbx_seq_one_letter_code
_entity_poly.pdbx_strand_id
1 'polypeptide(L)'
;MSGWDFADAWIFAALTGGGPADGASLTEIILYADALNHALPMESEFTTAFGRLRAAGLADGSAGDDRYWLTDKGATLRAEFGYRGLVRWTEVVPRALASVACPGGTPWELAPGAFDRAIREYLMA
;
A
#
# COMPACT_ATOMS: atom_id res chain seq x y z
N MET A 1 15.13 -14.01 7.05
CA MET A 1 14.68 -12.83 6.26
C MET A 1 13.25 -13.03 5.83
N SER A 2 12.42 -12.02 5.94
CA SER A 2 11.00 -12.15 5.65
C SER A 2 10.67 -12.13 4.15
N GLY A 3 11.57 -11.64 3.32
CA GLY A 3 11.31 -11.42 1.90
C GLY A 3 10.57 -10.12 1.58
N TRP A 4 10.03 -9.46 2.59
CA TRP A 4 9.42 -8.15 2.43
C TRP A 4 10.48 -7.06 2.44
N ASP A 5 10.31 -6.02 1.62
CA ASP A 5 11.25 -4.90 1.58
C ASP A 5 10.59 -3.61 2.07
N PHE A 6 11.36 -2.50 2.04
CA PHE A 6 10.90 -1.21 2.54
C PHE A 6 9.67 -0.71 1.79
N ALA A 7 9.66 -0.85 0.46
CA ALA A 7 8.54 -0.38 -0.34
C ALA A 7 7.24 -1.13 0.01
N ASP A 8 7.34 -2.44 0.28
CA ASP A 8 6.18 -3.23 0.70
C ASP A 8 5.57 -2.66 1.99
N ALA A 9 6.41 -2.38 2.98
CA ALA A 9 5.97 -1.81 4.25
C ALA A 9 5.38 -0.42 4.06
N TRP A 10 6.01 0.40 3.23
CA TRP A 10 5.56 1.76 2.95
C TRP A 10 4.18 1.78 2.32
N ILE A 11 3.97 0.99 1.27
CA ILE A 11 2.67 0.92 0.58
C ILE A 11 1.60 0.32 1.52
N PHE A 12 1.94 -0.73 2.28
CA PHE A 12 1.00 -1.29 3.24
C PHE A 12 0.56 -0.24 4.28
N ALA A 13 1.50 0.56 4.77
CA ALA A 13 1.20 1.63 5.72
C ALA A 13 0.32 2.72 5.11
N ALA A 14 0.45 2.97 3.79
CA ALA A 14 -0.33 3.98 3.08
C ALA A 14 -1.74 3.52 2.71
N LEU A 15 -2.01 2.22 2.71
CA LEU A 15 -3.33 1.69 2.39
C LEU A 15 -4.28 1.87 3.59
N THR A 16 -5.54 2.16 3.28
CA THR A 16 -6.56 2.37 4.30
C THR A 16 -7.65 1.29 4.23
N GLY A 17 -8.37 1.22 5.25
CA GLY A 17 -9.63 0.65 5.63
C GLY A 17 -10.17 -0.55 5.00
N GLY A 18 -11.10 -1.17 5.41
CA GLY A 18 -11.77 -2.38 5.35
C GLY A 18 -12.73 -2.58 4.19
N GLY A 19 -12.27 -2.79 2.97
CA GLY A 19 -13.12 -3.19 1.86
C GLY A 19 -13.31 -2.13 0.79
N PRO A 20 -14.00 -2.47 -0.31
CA PRO A 20 -14.10 -1.58 -1.48
C PRO A 20 -14.76 -0.23 -1.20
N ALA A 21 -15.73 -0.20 -0.28
CA ALA A 21 -16.43 1.04 0.05
C ALA A 21 -15.53 2.08 0.70
N ASP A 22 -14.49 1.62 1.43
CA ASP A 22 -13.54 2.49 2.12
C ASP A 22 -12.20 2.56 1.38
N GLY A 23 -12.17 2.14 0.12
CA GLY A 23 -10.96 2.12 -0.69
C GLY A 23 -10.47 3.52 -1.03
N ALA A 24 -9.16 3.62 -1.26
CA ALA A 24 -8.51 4.85 -1.65
C ALA A 24 -8.17 4.84 -3.14
N SER A 25 -8.15 6.02 -3.75
CA SER A 25 -7.65 6.19 -5.11
C SER A 25 -6.12 6.18 -5.11
N LEU A 26 -5.51 6.05 -6.30
CA LEU A 26 -4.05 6.20 -6.42
C LEU A 26 -3.59 7.55 -5.89
N THR A 27 -4.31 8.62 -6.19
CA THR A 27 -3.96 9.97 -5.71
C THR A 27 -3.96 10.02 -4.20
N GLU A 28 -4.95 9.42 -3.54
CA GLU A 28 -5.00 9.36 -2.08
C GLU A 28 -3.87 8.51 -1.49
N ILE A 29 -3.54 7.39 -2.12
CA ILE A 29 -2.43 6.54 -1.67
C ILE A 29 -1.11 7.32 -1.75
N ILE A 30 -0.90 8.07 -2.83
CA ILE A 30 0.29 8.90 -3.00
C ILE A 30 0.36 9.97 -1.91
N LEU A 31 -0.78 10.60 -1.59
CA LEU A 31 -0.86 11.55 -0.49
C LEU A 31 -0.42 10.93 0.84
N TYR A 32 -0.97 9.76 1.16
CA TYR A 32 -0.63 9.07 2.41
C TYR A 32 0.82 8.59 2.42
N ALA A 33 1.30 8.09 1.29
CA ALA A 33 2.70 7.66 1.17
C ALA A 33 3.67 8.81 1.39
N ASP A 34 3.39 9.98 0.80
CA ASP A 34 4.21 11.17 0.99
C ASP A 34 4.15 11.66 2.44
N ALA A 35 2.97 11.65 3.05
CA ALA A 35 2.81 12.05 4.44
C ALA A 35 3.62 11.16 5.39
N LEU A 36 3.73 9.87 5.09
CA LEU A 36 4.46 8.93 5.94
C LEU A 36 5.97 9.01 5.77
N ASN A 37 6.44 9.21 4.55
CA ASN A 37 7.87 9.06 4.23
C ASN A 37 8.51 10.32 3.62
N HIS A 38 7.74 11.38 3.43
CA HIS A 38 8.20 12.64 2.82
C HIS A 38 8.85 12.40 1.45
N ALA A 39 8.29 11.47 0.68
CA ALA A 39 8.75 11.13 -0.65
C ALA A 39 7.60 10.57 -1.47
N LEU A 40 7.67 10.75 -2.78
CA LEU A 40 6.68 10.17 -3.70
C LEU A 40 7.13 8.77 -4.10
N PRO A 41 6.24 7.77 -4.05
CA PRO A 41 6.59 6.44 -4.53
C PRO A 41 6.75 6.45 -6.05
N MET A 42 7.61 5.57 -6.54
CA MET A 42 7.71 5.28 -7.97
C MET A 42 6.61 4.30 -8.35
N GLU A 43 6.21 4.31 -9.61
CA GLU A 43 5.21 3.38 -10.11
C GLU A 43 5.61 1.92 -9.81
N SER A 44 6.88 1.56 -10.08
CA SER A 44 7.38 0.22 -9.83
C SER A 44 7.35 -0.16 -8.35
N GLU A 45 7.57 0.78 -7.46
CA GLU A 45 7.48 0.53 -6.03
C GLU A 45 6.04 0.20 -5.62
N PHE A 46 5.08 0.96 -6.13
CA PHE A 46 3.67 0.70 -5.86
C PHE A 46 3.22 -0.63 -6.46
N THR A 47 3.48 -0.84 -7.75
CA THR A 47 2.95 -2.02 -8.44
C THR A 47 3.56 -3.32 -7.90
N THR A 48 4.85 -3.32 -7.60
CA THR A 48 5.50 -4.50 -7.03
C THR A 48 5.00 -4.78 -5.62
N ALA A 49 4.95 -3.76 -4.77
CA ALA A 49 4.48 -3.91 -3.39
C ALA A 49 3.02 -4.34 -3.35
N PHE A 50 2.17 -3.68 -4.12
CA PHE A 50 0.73 -4.00 -4.13
C PHE A 50 0.47 -5.42 -4.64
N GLY A 51 1.21 -5.85 -5.67
CA GLY A 51 1.11 -7.24 -6.16
C GLY A 51 1.44 -8.27 -5.09
N ARG A 52 2.48 -8.02 -4.30
CA ARG A 52 2.86 -8.91 -3.18
C ARG A 52 1.83 -8.90 -2.07
N LEU A 53 1.35 -7.71 -1.68
CA LEU A 53 0.34 -7.58 -0.63
C LEU A 53 -0.96 -8.28 -1.03
N ARG A 54 -1.35 -8.14 -2.29
CA ARG A 54 -2.53 -8.81 -2.83
C ARG A 54 -2.36 -10.32 -2.81
N ALA A 55 -1.22 -10.82 -3.27
CA ALA A 55 -0.94 -12.26 -3.30
C ALA A 55 -0.90 -12.85 -1.88
N ALA A 56 -0.48 -12.08 -0.89
CA ALA A 56 -0.50 -12.50 0.52
C ALA A 56 -1.89 -12.40 1.16
N GLY A 57 -2.88 -11.88 0.44
CA GLY A 57 -4.23 -11.73 0.96
C GLY A 57 -4.43 -10.54 1.87
N LEU A 58 -3.49 -9.58 1.86
CA LEU A 58 -3.53 -8.41 2.75
C LEU A 58 -4.21 -7.20 2.13
N ALA A 59 -4.28 -7.14 0.81
CA ALA A 59 -4.86 -6.02 0.09
C ALA A 59 -5.58 -6.50 -1.15
N ASP A 60 -6.46 -5.68 -1.68
CA ASP A 60 -7.11 -5.92 -2.96
C ASP A 60 -7.47 -4.58 -3.61
N GLY A 61 -7.90 -4.61 -4.85
CA GLY A 61 -8.20 -3.40 -5.57
C GLY A 61 -8.92 -3.64 -6.88
N SER A 62 -9.36 -2.52 -7.47
CA SER A 62 -9.94 -2.46 -8.80
C SER A 62 -9.28 -1.31 -9.54
N ALA A 63 -8.42 -1.63 -10.50
CA ALA A 63 -7.75 -0.60 -11.30
C ALA A 63 -8.76 0.21 -12.12
N GLY A 64 -9.80 -0.45 -12.63
CA GLY A 64 -10.83 0.22 -13.41
C GLY A 64 -11.64 1.24 -12.61
N ASP A 65 -11.86 0.99 -11.33
CA ASP A 65 -12.60 1.88 -10.43
C ASP A 65 -11.66 2.82 -9.66
N ASP A 66 -10.37 2.68 -9.82
CA ASP A 66 -9.35 3.43 -9.08
C ASP A 66 -9.60 3.34 -7.57
N ARG A 67 -9.75 2.11 -7.07
CA ARG A 67 -10.01 1.82 -5.66
C ARG A 67 -9.08 0.72 -5.17
N TYR A 68 -8.46 0.97 -4.03
CA TYR A 68 -7.49 0.07 -3.40
C TYR A 68 -7.76 0.05 -1.90
N TRP A 69 -7.75 -1.14 -1.29
CA TRP A 69 -8.14 -1.29 0.12
C TRP A 69 -7.39 -2.44 0.77
N LEU A 70 -7.39 -2.45 2.10
CA LEU A 70 -6.95 -3.59 2.88
C LEU A 70 -8.08 -4.62 2.96
N THR A 71 -7.74 -5.89 2.86
CA THR A 71 -8.67 -6.97 3.16
C THR A 71 -8.89 -7.04 4.67
N ASP A 72 -9.84 -7.88 5.14
CA ASP A 72 -10.03 -8.10 6.58
C ASP A 72 -8.74 -8.55 7.24
N LYS A 73 -7.99 -9.45 6.60
CA LYS A 73 -6.70 -9.92 7.08
C LYS A 73 -5.69 -8.77 7.18
N GLY A 74 -5.60 -7.96 6.15
CA GLY A 74 -4.71 -6.80 6.13
C GLY A 74 -5.10 -5.76 7.15
N ALA A 75 -6.39 -5.46 7.28
CA ALA A 75 -6.89 -4.50 8.25
C ALA A 75 -6.65 -4.98 9.69
N THR A 76 -6.84 -6.27 9.96
CA THR A 76 -6.55 -6.85 11.27
C THR A 76 -5.06 -6.73 11.61
N LEU A 77 -4.20 -7.08 10.66
CA LEU A 77 -2.75 -6.95 10.85
C LEU A 77 -2.36 -5.49 11.08
N ARG A 78 -2.94 -4.57 10.30
CA ARG A 78 -2.67 -3.15 10.43
C ARG A 78 -3.14 -2.59 11.78
N ALA A 79 -4.28 -3.08 12.29
CA ALA A 79 -4.82 -2.63 13.57
C ALA A 79 -3.90 -2.97 14.75
N GLU A 80 -3.05 -3.97 14.61
CA GLU A 80 -2.06 -4.32 15.64
C GLU A 80 -1.05 -3.20 15.88
N PHE A 81 -0.86 -2.30 14.89
CA PHE A 81 0.04 -1.16 15.06
C PHE A 81 -0.56 -0.07 15.92
N GLY A 82 -1.90 0.05 15.93
CA GLY A 82 -2.61 1.14 16.59
C GLY A 82 -2.13 2.51 16.09
N TYR A 83 -2.42 3.54 16.86
CA TYR A 83 -1.97 4.90 16.54
C TYR A 83 -0.44 5.02 16.54
N ARG A 84 0.21 4.30 17.44
CA ARG A 84 1.68 4.32 17.55
C ARG A 84 2.36 3.77 16.30
N GLY A 85 1.71 2.85 15.60
CA GLY A 85 2.25 2.26 14.39
C GLY A 85 2.41 3.25 13.26
N LEU A 86 1.57 4.28 13.18
CA LEU A 86 1.71 5.32 12.16
C LEU A 86 2.91 6.23 12.42
N VAL A 87 3.24 6.50 13.69
CA VAL A 87 4.39 7.34 14.04
C VAL A 87 5.71 6.57 13.87
N ARG A 88 5.70 5.26 14.16
CA ARG A 88 6.88 4.42 14.08
C ARG A 88 6.73 3.32 13.02
N TRP A 89 6.09 3.66 11.94
CA TRP A 89 5.77 2.66 10.90
C TRP A 89 7.01 1.97 10.33
N THR A 90 8.13 2.67 10.24
CA THR A 90 9.37 2.11 9.72
C THR A 90 9.91 0.97 10.57
N GLU A 91 9.53 0.91 11.84
CA GLU A 91 9.92 -0.17 12.76
C GLU A 91 8.83 -1.22 12.90
N VAL A 92 7.59 -0.78 13.07
CA VAL A 92 6.46 -1.64 13.44
C VAL A 92 5.90 -2.39 12.25
N VAL A 93 5.75 -1.72 11.09
CA VAL A 93 5.14 -2.34 9.91
C VAL A 93 6.01 -3.49 9.36
N PRO A 94 7.34 -3.34 9.22
CA PRO A 94 8.15 -4.47 8.81
C PRO A 94 8.06 -5.68 9.75
N ARG A 95 7.94 -5.46 11.06
CA ARG A 95 7.78 -6.57 12.02
C ARG A 95 6.46 -7.30 11.82
N ALA A 96 5.40 -6.56 11.58
CA ALA A 96 4.09 -7.16 11.34
C ALA A 96 4.06 -7.93 10.03
N LEU A 97 4.63 -7.38 8.96
CA LEU A 97 4.74 -8.09 7.69
C LEU A 97 5.60 -9.36 7.82
N ALA A 98 6.63 -9.33 8.66
CA ALA A 98 7.48 -10.49 8.88
C ALA A 98 6.72 -11.69 9.45
N SER A 99 5.55 -11.49 10.07
CA SER A 99 4.68 -12.56 10.54
C SER A 99 3.90 -13.24 9.42
N VAL A 100 3.93 -12.68 8.22
CA VAL A 100 3.23 -13.20 7.04
C VAL A 100 4.27 -13.60 6.00
N ALA A 101 4.12 -14.78 5.41
CA ALA A 101 5.02 -15.21 4.35
C ALA A 101 4.89 -14.26 3.15
N CYS A 102 6.04 -13.80 2.64
CA CYS A 102 6.07 -12.95 1.45
C CYS A 102 5.97 -13.82 0.20
N PRO A 103 4.89 -13.74 -0.57
CA PRO A 103 4.79 -14.48 -1.82
C PRO A 103 5.63 -13.79 -2.89
N GLY A 104 6.12 -14.58 -3.86
CA GLY A 104 6.62 -14.01 -5.10
C GLY A 104 5.41 -13.57 -5.90
N GLY A 105 5.09 -12.31 -5.91
CA GLY A 105 3.89 -11.82 -6.58
C GLY A 105 4.16 -11.27 -7.96
N THR A 106 3.15 -11.33 -8.83
CA THR A 106 3.14 -10.59 -10.08
C THR A 106 2.83 -9.13 -9.77
N PRO A 107 3.58 -8.18 -10.32
CA PRO A 107 3.25 -6.76 -10.12
C PRO A 107 1.81 -6.45 -10.54
N TRP A 108 1.19 -5.54 -9.80
CA TRP A 108 -0.16 -5.06 -10.12
C TRP A 108 -0.15 -4.31 -11.45
N GLU A 109 -1.15 -4.57 -12.30
CA GLU A 109 -1.24 -3.88 -13.57
C GLU A 109 -2.06 -2.60 -13.47
N LEU A 110 -1.48 -1.52 -13.96
CA LEU A 110 -2.15 -0.23 -14.11
C LEU A 110 -2.30 0.09 -15.60
N ALA A 111 -3.34 0.84 -15.95
CA ALA A 111 -3.45 1.39 -17.28
C ALA A 111 -2.27 2.32 -17.57
N PRO A 112 -1.76 2.35 -18.82
CA PRO A 112 -0.64 3.25 -19.15
C PRO A 112 -0.94 4.69 -18.76
N GLY A 113 -0.01 5.33 -18.06
CA GLY A 113 -0.14 6.71 -17.63
C GLY A 113 -1.00 6.95 -16.39
N ALA A 114 -1.66 5.94 -15.84
CA ALA A 114 -2.54 6.11 -14.69
C ALA A 114 -1.78 6.60 -13.45
N PHE A 115 -0.59 6.03 -13.19
CA PHE A 115 0.22 6.42 -12.04
C PHE A 115 0.75 7.84 -12.20
N ASP A 116 1.28 8.18 -13.38
CA ASP A 116 1.78 9.53 -13.65
C ASP A 116 0.67 10.57 -13.52
N ARG A 117 -0.53 10.24 -13.95
CA ARG A 117 -1.69 11.11 -13.82
C ARG A 117 -2.02 11.35 -12.34
N ALA A 118 -1.99 10.31 -11.53
CA ALA A 118 -2.25 10.41 -10.09
C ALA A 118 -1.18 11.27 -9.39
N ILE A 119 0.08 11.12 -9.77
CA ILE A 119 1.17 11.98 -9.27
C ILE A 119 0.90 13.44 -9.60
N ARG A 120 0.52 13.72 -10.86
CA ARG A 120 0.23 15.10 -11.28
C ARG A 120 -0.97 15.68 -10.54
N GLU A 121 -2.03 14.89 -10.36
CA GLU A 121 -3.21 15.33 -9.59
C GLU A 121 -2.81 15.68 -8.16
N TYR A 122 -2.00 14.86 -7.54
CA TYR A 122 -1.52 15.12 -6.18
C TYR A 122 -0.71 16.41 -6.11
N LEU A 123 0.24 16.59 -7.03
CA LEU A 123 1.12 17.75 -7.02
C LEU A 123 0.39 19.07 -7.33
N MET A 124 -0.74 19.00 -8.03
CA MET A 124 -1.51 20.18 -8.41
C MET A 124 -2.67 20.47 -7.46
N ALA A 125 -2.87 19.63 -6.49
CA ALA A 125 -3.97 19.82 -5.53
C ALA A 125 -3.69 20.96 -4.54
#